data_392bc872a8862e39d83816acbd398c0f
#
_entry.id   392bc872a8862e39d83816acbd398c0f
#
_cell.length_a   1.000
_cell.length_b   1.000
_cell.length_c   1.000
_cell.angle_alpha   90.00
_cell.angle_beta   90.00
_cell.angle_gamma   90.00
#
_symmetry.space_group_name_H-M   'P 1'
#
loop_
_entity.id
_entity.type
_entity.pdbx_description
1 polymer ?
#
loop_
_entity_poly.entity_id
_entity_poly.type
_entity_poly.pdbx_seq_one_letter_code
_entity_poly.pdbx_strand_id
1 'polypeptide(L)'
;MKVVYGHTDSIYVQIESIEKAESAIKEIEESVREHFPNVLNLEQHPVVLEFEKYFSALGVGTTKNRNAGLVSWEDGEWLEEPKFTMTGFTAKRVSETKLAKEVQTNVLKMWVEQKDMKEINKYLHEKYNDVINGKIENKEIIKRSRLRKERFEVKCPQCAKQHHLNACHKIKWCDRCGTETKFFLTTKYKKPTIGSGIAGVLYAWEKEDKTFDDSYLFMKVQGVNDTYTHPLTKERREVDFVSGTVYEDFNNYIPNYKHYAEEVINKAKPIYKAMEWDISSIRTGKLQMKLDEWW
;
A
#
# COMPACT_ATOMS: atom_id res chain seq x y z
N MET A 1 -29.90 18.41 -3.51
CA MET A 1 -28.63 17.77 -3.84
C MET A 1 -27.68 17.83 -2.65
N LYS A 2 -26.89 16.77 -2.39
CA LYS A 2 -25.96 16.75 -1.23
C LYS A 2 -24.57 16.34 -1.72
N VAL A 3 -23.57 17.20 -1.48
CA VAL A 3 -22.16 16.85 -1.69
C VAL A 3 -21.74 15.92 -0.56
N VAL A 4 -21.27 14.73 -0.88
CA VAL A 4 -20.85 13.70 0.09
C VAL A 4 -19.34 13.62 0.25
N TYR A 5 -18.59 14.01 -0.78
CA TYR A 5 -17.14 14.01 -0.76
C TYR A 5 -16.57 14.94 -1.83
N GLY A 6 -15.42 15.55 -1.57
CA GLY A 6 -14.66 16.34 -2.55
C GLY A 6 -13.18 16.03 -2.48
N HIS A 7 -12.54 16.02 -3.64
CA HIS A 7 -11.11 15.83 -3.79
C HIS A 7 -10.60 16.84 -4.81
N THR A 8 -9.39 17.25 -4.77
CA THR A 8 -8.67 18.29 -5.53
C THR A 8 -9.41 18.86 -6.75
N ASP A 9 -9.89 18.01 -7.64
CA ASP A 9 -10.48 18.30 -8.95
C ASP A 9 -11.82 17.59 -9.19
N SER A 10 -12.35 16.89 -8.20
CA SER A 10 -13.58 16.12 -8.31
C SER A 10 -14.49 16.28 -7.10
N ILE A 11 -15.80 16.23 -7.33
CA ILE A 11 -16.84 16.24 -6.31
C ILE A 11 -17.76 15.04 -6.49
N TYR A 12 -18.20 14.48 -5.38
CA TYR A 12 -19.13 13.35 -5.32
C TYR A 12 -20.43 13.85 -4.73
N VAL A 13 -21.48 13.71 -5.49
CA VAL A 13 -22.80 14.24 -5.18
C VAL A 13 -23.81 13.11 -5.09
N GLN A 14 -24.61 13.11 -4.04
CA GLN A 14 -25.75 12.22 -3.94
C GLN A 14 -26.88 12.73 -4.82
N ILE A 15 -27.29 11.92 -5.79
CA ILE A 15 -28.40 12.17 -6.69
C ILE A 15 -29.41 11.02 -6.60
N GLU A 16 -30.67 11.30 -6.93
CA GLU A 16 -31.74 10.29 -6.88
C GLU A 16 -31.67 9.34 -8.08
N SER A 17 -31.25 9.84 -9.24
CA SER A 17 -31.09 9.06 -10.46
C SER A 17 -30.04 9.69 -11.38
N ILE A 18 -29.53 8.90 -12.33
CA ILE A 18 -28.50 9.35 -13.26
C ILE A 18 -29.02 10.40 -14.24
N GLU A 19 -30.31 10.39 -14.59
CA GLU A 19 -30.92 11.36 -15.48
C GLU A 19 -30.88 12.78 -14.91
N LYS A 20 -30.77 12.90 -13.58
CA LYS A 20 -30.61 14.18 -12.90
C LYS A 20 -29.16 14.66 -12.89
N ALA A 21 -28.20 13.86 -13.34
CA ALA A 21 -26.77 14.21 -13.29
C ALA A 21 -26.45 15.42 -14.14
N GLU A 22 -26.99 15.53 -15.34
CA GLU A 22 -26.73 16.67 -16.24
C GLU A 22 -27.23 18.00 -15.66
N SER A 23 -28.43 18.00 -15.05
CA SER A 23 -28.95 19.20 -14.41
C SER A 23 -28.13 19.55 -13.14
N ALA A 24 -27.69 18.55 -12.39
CA ALA A 24 -26.86 18.74 -11.24
C ALA A 24 -25.47 19.33 -11.60
N ILE A 25 -24.86 18.85 -12.69
CA ILE A 25 -23.59 19.40 -13.19
C ILE A 25 -23.75 20.88 -13.57
N LYS A 26 -24.77 21.23 -14.32
CA LYS A 26 -25.03 22.63 -14.73
C LYS A 26 -25.21 23.54 -13.52
N GLU A 27 -26.03 23.13 -12.54
CA GLU A 27 -26.25 23.89 -11.31
C GLU A 27 -24.94 24.14 -10.53
N ILE A 28 -24.13 23.08 -10.40
CA ILE A 28 -22.84 23.19 -9.69
C ILE A 28 -21.84 24.02 -10.49
N GLU A 29 -21.76 23.82 -11.80
CA GLU A 29 -20.84 24.54 -12.68
C GLU A 29 -21.15 26.04 -12.67
N GLU A 30 -22.41 26.42 -12.77
CA GLU A 30 -22.87 27.81 -12.68
C GLU A 30 -22.48 28.42 -11.32
N SER A 31 -22.78 27.75 -10.23
CA SER A 31 -22.44 28.21 -8.87
C SER A 31 -20.92 28.35 -8.66
N VAL A 32 -20.12 27.43 -9.23
CA VAL A 32 -18.66 27.49 -9.12
C VAL A 32 -18.11 28.66 -9.95
N ARG A 33 -18.65 28.87 -11.17
CA ARG A 33 -18.22 29.97 -12.05
C ARG A 33 -18.48 31.35 -11.46
N GLU A 34 -19.53 31.52 -10.65
CA GLU A 34 -19.78 32.77 -9.90
C GLU A 34 -18.63 33.12 -8.96
N HIS A 35 -18.01 32.09 -8.33
CA HIS A 35 -16.91 32.26 -7.38
C HIS A 35 -15.52 32.28 -8.04
N PHE A 36 -15.40 31.73 -9.25
CA PHE A 36 -14.17 31.68 -10.05
C PHE A 36 -14.39 32.34 -11.43
N PRO A 37 -14.50 33.67 -11.48
CA PRO A 37 -14.76 34.37 -12.75
C PRO A 37 -13.63 34.18 -13.76
N ASN A 38 -13.97 34.23 -15.04
CA ASN A 38 -13.01 34.13 -16.13
C ASN A 38 -12.18 35.42 -16.26
N VAL A 39 -11.27 35.64 -15.34
CA VAL A 39 -10.42 36.85 -15.23
C VAL A 39 -9.49 37.06 -16.43
N LEU A 40 -9.21 35.98 -17.18
CA LEU A 40 -8.34 36.02 -18.37
C LEU A 40 -9.13 36.27 -19.67
N ASN A 41 -10.44 36.42 -19.59
CA ASN A 41 -11.34 36.57 -20.72
C ASN A 41 -11.13 35.52 -21.82
N LEU A 42 -10.96 34.27 -21.41
CA LEU A 42 -10.85 33.14 -22.33
C LEU A 42 -12.18 32.93 -23.07
N GLU A 43 -12.14 32.46 -24.32
CA GLU A 43 -13.36 32.15 -25.11
C GLU A 43 -14.25 31.14 -24.39
N GLN A 44 -13.63 30.17 -23.69
CA GLN A 44 -14.35 29.23 -22.85
C GLN A 44 -13.97 29.46 -21.40
N HIS A 45 -14.95 29.31 -20.50
CA HIS A 45 -14.70 29.38 -19.07
C HIS A 45 -13.76 28.28 -18.65
N PRO A 46 -12.68 28.54 -17.83
CA PRO A 46 -11.71 27.52 -17.45
C PRO A 46 -12.29 26.44 -16.53
N VAL A 47 -13.43 26.71 -15.86
CA VAL A 47 -14.13 25.72 -15.06
C VAL A 47 -15.16 25.02 -15.94
N VAL A 48 -14.89 23.75 -16.22
CA VAL A 48 -15.78 22.84 -16.95
C VAL A 48 -15.90 21.57 -16.08
N LEU A 49 -17.13 21.16 -15.82
CA LEU A 49 -17.43 19.92 -15.08
C LEU A 49 -17.90 18.84 -16.03
N GLU A 50 -17.35 17.67 -15.88
CA GLU A 50 -17.73 16.47 -16.64
C GLU A 50 -18.32 15.42 -15.72
N PHE A 51 -19.30 14.67 -16.22
CA PHE A 51 -19.84 13.51 -15.51
C PHE A 51 -19.03 12.28 -15.87
N GLU A 52 -18.10 11.90 -14.98
CA GLU A 52 -17.22 10.78 -15.23
C GLU A 52 -17.83 9.43 -14.84
N LYS A 53 -18.46 9.36 -13.65
CA LYS A 53 -18.85 8.09 -13.07
C LYS A 53 -20.10 8.17 -12.21
N TYR A 54 -20.90 7.12 -12.29
CA TYR A 54 -21.97 6.87 -11.32
C TYR A 54 -21.65 5.65 -10.47
N PHE A 55 -21.72 5.84 -9.16
CA PHE A 55 -21.53 4.78 -8.18
C PHE A 55 -22.87 4.31 -7.66
N SER A 56 -23.21 3.03 -7.87
CA SER A 56 -24.38 2.40 -7.24
C SER A 56 -24.20 2.23 -5.72
N ALA A 57 -22.96 2.12 -5.27
CA ALA A 57 -22.59 2.13 -3.86
C ALA A 57 -21.24 2.81 -3.68
N LEU A 58 -21.13 3.71 -2.69
CA LEU A 58 -19.89 4.43 -2.40
C LEU A 58 -19.67 4.52 -0.89
N GLY A 59 -18.54 3.99 -0.42
CA GLY A 59 -18.05 4.17 0.92
C GLY A 59 -16.91 5.19 0.97
N VAL A 60 -17.06 6.21 1.80
CA VAL A 60 -16.04 7.25 2.00
C VAL A 60 -15.38 7.04 3.37
N GLY A 61 -14.06 6.91 3.37
CA GLY A 61 -13.31 6.73 4.60
C GLY A 61 -13.19 8.03 5.43
N THR A 62 -13.05 7.90 6.74
CA THR A 62 -12.82 9.01 7.67
C THR A 62 -11.47 9.72 7.44
N THR A 63 -10.57 9.12 6.70
CA THR A 63 -9.27 9.69 6.33
C THR A 63 -9.35 10.25 4.91
N LYS A 64 -8.78 11.42 4.69
CA LYS A 64 -8.73 12.08 3.37
C LYS A 64 -8.28 11.12 2.26
N ASN A 65 -8.89 11.26 1.10
CA ASN A 65 -8.55 10.54 -0.14
C ASN A 65 -8.72 9.00 -0.05
N ARG A 66 -9.66 8.53 0.78
CA ARG A 66 -10.00 7.11 0.85
C ARG A 66 -11.47 6.91 0.52
N ASN A 67 -11.71 6.26 -0.60
CA ASN A 67 -13.03 5.82 -1.00
C ASN A 67 -12.97 4.45 -1.67
N ALA A 68 -14.06 3.73 -1.60
CA ALA A 68 -14.27 2.47 -2.31
C ALA A 68 -15.72 2.43 -2.78
N GLY A 69 -15.97 1.93 -3.98
CA GLY A 69 -17.32 1.91 -4.52
C GLY A 69 -17.49 0.97 -5.70
N LEU A 70 -18.74 0.82 -6.10
CA LEU A 70 -19.20 0.07 -7.26
C LEU A 70 -19.62 1.05 -8.34
N VAL A 71 -18.80 1.17 -9.39
CA VAL A 71 -19.09 2.01 -10.57
C VAL A 71 -20.04 1.22 -11.46
N SER A 72 -21.21 1.79 -11.75
CA SER A 72 -22.21 1.18 -12.62
C SER A 72 -22.35 1.87 -13.95
N TRP A 73 -21.86 3.12 -14.06
CA TRP A 73 -21.78 3.88 -15.30
C TRP A 73 -20.45 4.64 -15.35
N GLU A 74 -19.77 4.63 -16.49
CA GLU A 74 -18.47 5.28 -16.73
C GLU A 74 -18.39 5.70 -18.19
N ASP A 75 -17.93 6.94 -18.46
CA ASP A 75 -17.63 7.46 -19.80
C ASP A 75 -18.79 7.35 -20.83
N GLY A 76 -20.02 7.57 -20.40
CA GLY A 76 -21.18 7.59 -21.29
C GLY A 76 -21.95 6.26 -21.36
N GLU A 77 -21.47 5.19 -20.75
CA GLU A 77 -22.03 3.86 -20.90
C GLU A 77 -22.37 3.19 -19.55
N TRP A 78 -23.46 2.44 -19.54
CA TRP A 78 -23.75 1.53 -18.42
C TRP A 78 -22.88 0.29 -18.53
N LEU A 79 -22.28 -0.09 -17.40
CA LEU A 79 -21.50 -1.32 -17.32
C LEU A 79 -22.44 -2.52 -17.15
N GLU A 80 -22.15 -3.64 -17.83
CA GLU A 80 -22.89 -4.90 -17.68
C GLU A 80 -22.88 -5.40 -16.22
N GLU A 81 -21.73 -5.27 -15.57
CA GLU A 81 -21.55 -5.57 -14.15
C GLU A 81 -20.87 -4.37 -13.45
N PRO A 82 -21.30 -4.01 -12.22
CA PRO A 82 -20.66 -2.95 -11.46
C PRO A 82 -19.18 -3.24 -11.20
N LYS A 83 -18.33 -2.31 -11.57
CA LYS A 83 -16.87 -2.39 -11.42
C LYS A 83 -16.45 -1.89 -10.04
N PHE A 84 -15.83 -2.75 -9.25
CA PHE A 84 -15.25 -2.34 -7.97
C PHE A 84 -14.03 -1.44 -8.16
N THR A 85 -14.03 -0.29 -7.49
CA THR A 85 -12.91 0.65 -7.46
C THR A 85 -12.58 1.06 -6.04
N MET A 86 -11.29 1.39 -5.81
CA MET A 86 -10.86 1.96 -4.53
C MET A 86 -9.71 2.95 -4.74
N THR A 87 -9.66 3.99 -3.93
CA THR A 87 -8.63 5.03 -3.96
C THR A 87 -8.06 5.26 -2.56
N GLY A 88 -6.76 5.56 -2.48
CA GLY A 88 -6.08 5.95 -1.24
C GLY A 88 -5.80 4.82 -0.24
N PHE A 89 -6.21 3.59 -0.52
CA PHE A 89 -5.93 2.44 0.33
C PHE A 89 -4.55 1.84 0.08
N THR A 90 -4.01 1.17 1.11
CA THR A 90 -2.65 0.60 1.05
C THR A 90 -2.54 -0.56 0.04
N ALA A 91 -3.64 -1.23 -0.29
CA ALA A 91 -3.67 -2.28 -1.31
C ALA A 91 -3.17 -1.81 -2.70
N LYS A 92 -3.27 -0.51 -3.02
CA LYS A 92 -2.71 0.07 -4.25
C LYS A 92 -1.17 0.25 -4.20
N ARG A 93 -0.53 0.11 -3.04
CA ARG A 93 0.91 0.36 -2.91
C ARG A 93 1.73 -0.84 -3.37
N VAL A 94 2.79 -0.59 -4.12
CA VAL A 94 3.73 -1.63 -4.56
C VAL A 94 4.40 -2.34 -3.37
N SER A 95 4.66 -1.59 -2.29
CA SER A 95 5.34 -2.09 -1.08
C SER A 95 4.45 -2.91 -0.14
N GLU A 96 3.22 -3.21 -0.52
CA GLU A 96 2.33 -4.04 0.30
C GLU A 96 2.42 -5.51 -0.12
N THR A 97 2.22 -6.45 0.82
CA THR A 97 2.16 -7.89 0.52
C THR A 97 0.97 -8.23 -0.36
N LYS A 98 1.04 -9.32 -1.14
CA LYS A 98 -0.10 -9.82 -1.91
C LYS A 98 -1.26 -10.16 -0.99
N LEU A 99 -1.00 -10.86 0.12
CA LEU A 99 -1.99 -11.17 1.16
C LEU A 99 -2.72 -9.90 1.64
N ALA A 100 -1.97 -8.87 2.02
CA ALA A 100 -2.59 -7.64 2.54
C ALA A 100 -3.40 -6.89 1.48
N LYS A 101 -2.97 -6.94 0.21
CA LYS A 101 -3.72 -6.39 -0.93
C LYS A 101 -5.03 -7.13 -1.14
N GLU A 102 -4.97 -8.46 -1.19
CA GLU A 102 -6.14 -9.32 -1.35
C GLU A 102 -7.16 -9.09 -0.24
N VAL A 103 -6.72 -9.19 1.01
CA VAL A 103 -7.60 -9.00 2.18
C VAL A 103 -8.26 -7.62 2.16
N GLN A 104 -7.47 -6.55 1.96
CA GLN A 104 -8.04 -5.20 1.95
C GLN A 104 -9.01 -5.01 0.79
N THR A 105 -8.70 -5.52 -0.38
CA THR A 105 -9.57 -5.44 -1.56
C THR A 105 -10.89 -6.17 -1.33
N ASN A 106 -10.82 -7.42 -0.87
CA ASN A 106 -12.02 -8.24 -0.65
C ASN A 106 -12.92 -7.67 0.45
N VAL A 107 -12.32 -7.25 1.57
CA VAL A 107 -13.11 -6.66 2.67
C VAL A 107 -13.80 -5.36 2.24
N LEU A 108 -13.12 -4.49 1.49
CA LEU A 108 -13.71 -3.27 0.96
C LEU A 108 -14.80 -3.58 -0.07
N LYS A 109 -14.58 -4.57 -0.95
CA LYS A 109 -15.57 -5.02 -1.93
C LYS A 109 -16.82 -5.57 -1.24
N MET A 110 -16.65 -6.50 -0.30
CA MET A 110 -17.76 -7.05 0.47
C MET A 110 -18.55 -5.96 1.21
N TRP A 111 -17.85 -4.97 1.76
CA TRP A 111 -18.50 -3.87 2.47
C TRP A 111 -19.35 -2.98 1.54
N VAL A 112 -18.85 -2.59 0.36
CA VAL A 112 -19.64 -1.78 -0.58
C VAL A 112 -20.74 -2.59 -1.28
N GLU A 113 -20.61 -3.91 -1.36
CA GLU A 113 -21.66 -4.86 -1.75
C GLU A 113 -22.71 -5.07 -0.66
N GLN A 114 -22.59 -4.39 0.47
CA GLN A 114 -23.49 -4.47 1.63
C GLN A 114 -23.59 -5.88 2.23
N LYS A 115 -22.50 -6.66 2.15
CA LYS A 115 -22.40 -7.93 2.85
C LYS A 115 -22.50 -7.71 4.36
N ASP A 116 -23.17 -8.61 5.03
CA ASP A 116 -23.32 -8.50 6.48
C ASP A 116 -22.01 -8.72 7.23
N MET A 117 -21.99 -8.30 8.51
CA MET A 117 -20.83 -8.47 9.38
C MET A 117 -20.41 -9.94 9.50
N LYS A 118 -21.36 -10.90 9.47
CA LYS A 118 -21.06 -12.33 9.64
C LYS A 118 -20.27 -12.87 8.46
N GLU A 119 -20.64 -12.49 7.24
CA GLU A 119 -19.93 -12.90 6.02
C GLU A 119 -18.50 -12.32 6.01
N ILE A 120 -18.36 -11.02 6.30
CA ILE A 120 -17.06 -10.36 6.34
C ILE A 120 -16.18 -10.96 7.44
N ASN A 121 -16.74 -11.18 8.63
CA ASN A 121 -16.00 -11.75 9.74
C ASN A 121 -15.57 -13.19 9.46
N LYS A 122 -16.44 -14.00 8.84
CA LYS A 122 -16.12 -15.37 8.43
C LYS A 122 -14.93 -15.40 7.46
N TYR A 123 -14.96 -14.59 6.42
CA TYR A 123 -13.85 -14.47 5.47
C TYR A 123 -12.53 -14.10 6.17
N LEU A 124 -12.57 -13.09 7.04
CA LEU A 124 -11.39 -12.63 7.76
C LEU A 124 -10.86 -13.66 8.75
N HIS A 125 -11.75 -14.35 9.46
CA HIS A 125 -11.40 -15.43 10.40
C HIS A 125 -10.73 -16.61 9.67
N GLU A 126 -11.26 -17.03 8.54
CA GLU A 126 -10.68 -18.08 7.70
C GLU A 126 -9.28 -17.67 7.22
N LYS A 127 -9.12 -16.45 6.67
CA LYS A 127 -7.81 -15.93 6.25
C LYS A 127 -6.83 -15.80 7.40
N TYR A 128 -7.27 -15.32 8.57
CA TYR A 128 -6.45 -15.25 9.77
C TYR A 128 -5.93 -16.64 10.16
N ASN A 129 -6.81 -17.64 10.17
CA ASN A 129 -6.45 -19.02 10.53
C ASN A 129 -5.52 -19.66 9.49
N ASP A 130 -5.74 -19.43 8.21
CA ASP A 130 -4.85 -19.93 7.16
C ASP A 130 -3.44 -19.37 7.32
N VAL A 131 -3.33 -18.08 7.63
CA VAL A 131 -2.03 -17.43 7.85
C VAL A 131 -1.36 -17.94 9.12
N ILE A 132 -2.07 -17.97 10.26
CA ILE A 132 -1.47 -18.37 11.56
C ILE A 132 -1.03 -19.84 11.56
N ASN A 133 -1.70 -20.68 10.76
CA ASN A 133 -1.36 -22.09 10.60
C ASN A 133 -0.37 -22.37 9.44
N GLY A 134 0.17 -21.33 8.80
CA GLY A 134 1.16 -21.47 7.74
C GLY A 134 0.63 -22.03 6.42
N LYS A 135 -0.68 -21.93 6.17
CA LYS A 135 -1.33 -22.42 4.93
C LYS A 135 -1.28 -21.41 3.79
N ILE A 136 -0.24 -20.59 3.74
CA ILE A 136 -0.03 -19.58 2.71
C ILE A 136 1.34 -19.74 2.07
N GLU A 137 1.47 -19.37 0.82
CA GLU A 137 2.75 -19.38 0.14
C GLU A 137 3.62 -18.18 0.56
N ASN A 138 4.93 -18.39 0.71
CA ASN A 138 5.87 -17.32 1.09
C ASN A 138 5.78 -16.11 0.15
N LYS A 139 5.55 -16.31 -1.15
CA LYS A 139 5.41 -15.23 -2.14
C LYS A 139 4.23 -14.27 -1.86
N GLU A 140 3.25 -14.69 -1.07
CA GLU A 140 2.09 -13.85 -0.72
C GLU A 140 2.40 -12.86 0.39
N ILE A 141 3.41 -13.15 1.21
CA ILE A 141 3.81 -12.36 2.38
C ILE A 141 5.15 -11.64 2.22
N ILE A 142 5.90 -11.93 1.15
CA ILE A 142 7.12 -11.20 0.84
C ILE A 142 6.78 -9.82 0.28
N LYS A 143 7.37 -8.79 0.87
CA LYS A 143 7.20 -7.39 0.45
C LYS A 143 8.31 -6.99 -0.52
N ARG A 144 7.93 -6.26 -1.58
CA ARG A 144 8.87 -5.55 -2.44
C ARG A 144 8.93 -4.08 -2.02
N SER A 145 10.11 -3.53 -1.85
CA SER A 145 10.29 -2.13 -1.50
C SER A 145 11.40 -1.49 -2.33
N ARG A 146 11.28 -0.17 -2.56
CA ARG A 146 12.32 0.60 -3.25
C ARG A 146 13.32 1.17 -2.27
N LEU A 147 14.56 1.21 -2.70
CA LEU A 147 15.62 1.91 -1.96
C LEU A 147 15.45 3.42 -2.11
N ARG A 148 15.75 4.12 -1.05
CA ARG A 148 15.89 5.57 -1.08
C ARG A 148 17.35 5.90 -1.39
N LYS A 149 17.63 6.18 -2.65
CA LYS A 149 18.99 6.38 -3.20
C LYS A 149 19.78 7.44 -2.45
N GLU A 150 19.12 8.49 -1.98
CA GLU A 150 19.74 9.57 -1.21
C GLU A 150 20.36 9.15 0.13
N ARG A 151 20.12 7.92 0.57
CA ARG A 151 20.65 7.38 1.83
C ARG A 151 21.94 6.60 1.68
N PHE A 152 22.35 6.33 0.44
CA PHE A 152 23.46 5.44 0.16
C PHE A 152 24.45 6.10 -0.80
N GLU A 153 25.72 5.92 -0.52
CA GLU A 153 26.80 6.33 -1.38
C GLU A 153 27.81 5.20 -1.53
N VAL A 154 28.34 5.05 -2.72
CA VAL A 154 29.46 4.16 -3.00
C VAL A 154 30.61 5.02 -3.51
N LYS A 155 31.75 4.99 -2.81
CA LYS A 155 32.95 5.77 -3.15
C LYS A 155 34.15 4.86 -3.30
N CYS A 156 34.99 5.21 -4.26
CA CYS A 156 36.31 4.64 -4.35
C CYS A 156 37.21 5.20 -3.22
N PRO A 157 37.83 4.36 -2.40
CA PRO A 157 38.70 4.82 -1.32
C PRO A 157 40.02 5.47 -1.84
N GLN A 158 40.43 5.13 -3.07
CA GLN A 158 41.67 5.63 -3.65
C GLN A 158 41.49 6.93 -4.43
N CYS A 159 40.50 7.00 -5.35
CA CYS A 159 40.34 8.17 -6.23
C CYS A 159 39.09 9.02 -5.87
N ALA A 160 38.37 8.68 -4.81
CA ALA A 160 37.16 9.36 -4.31
C ALA A 160 36.01 9.46 -5.33
N LYS A 161 36.07 8.76 -6.47
CA LYS A 161 34.97 8.71 -7.44
C LYS A 161 33.72 8.18 -6.77
N GLN A 162 32.62 8.89 -6.96
CA GLN A 162 31.29 8.50 -6.47
C GLN A 162 30.56 7.69 -7.54
N HIS A 163 29.88 6.64 -7.13
CA HIS A 163 29.15 5.74 -7.99
C HIS A 163 27.66 5.67 -7.60
N HIS A 164 26.82 5.36 -8.56
CA HIS A 164 25.37 5.20 -8.33
C HIS A 164 25.03 3.85 -7.70
N LEU A 165 24.14 3.86 -6.74
CA LEU A 165 23.77 2.68 -5.97
C LEU A 165 23.11 1.56 -6.81
N ASN A 166 22.26 1.92 -7.76
CA ASN A 166 21.56 0.95 -8.62
C ASN A 166 22.48 0.10 -9.52
N ALA A 167 23.77 0.37 -9.49
CA ALA A 167 24.78 -0.43 -10.16
C ALA A 167 25.81 -1.02 -9.19
N CYS A 168 25.42 -1.25 -7.92
CA CYS A 168 26.35 -1.67 -6.87
C CYS A 168 27.12 -2.96 -7.25
N HIS A 169 26.51 -3.92 -7.91
CA HIS A 169 27.17 -5.12 -8.41
C HIS A 169 28.22 -4.86 -9.50
N LYS A 170 28.07 -3.74 -10.26
CA LYS A 170 29.00 -3.31 -11.31
C LYS A 170 30.08 -2.37 -10.78
N ILE A 171 29.86 -1.79 -9.61
CA ILE A 171 30.73 -0.78 -9.03
C ILE A 171 31.44 -1.26 -7.75
N LYS A 172 31.45 -2.57 -7.51
CA LYS A 172 32.31 -3.17 -6.49
C LYS A 172 33.76 -2.80 -6.73
N TRP A 173 34.13 -2.72 -7.98
CA TRP A 173 35.45 -2.25 -8.46
C TRP A 173 35.32 -0.89 -9.14
N CYS A 174 36.14 0.06 -8.76
CA CYS A 174 36.15 1.37 -9.39
C CYS A 174 36.54 1.27 -10.88
N ASP A 175 35.68 1.76 -11.75
CA ASP A 175 35.91 1.81 -13.20
C ASP A 175 37.02 2.78 -13.61
N ARG A 176 37.44 3.69 -12.69
CA ARG A 176 38.48 4.65 -12.94
C ARG A 176 39.88 4.15 -12.56
N CYS A 177 40.03 3.44 -11.46
CA CYS A 177 41.33 3.02 -10.94
C CYS A 177 41.42 1.55 -10.54
N GLY A 178 40.38 0.74 -10.75
CA GLY A 178 40.37 -0.69 -10.45
C GLY A 178 40.34 -1.07 -8.98
N THR A 179 40.37 -0.10 -8.06
CA THR A 179 40.34 -0.37 -6.62
C THR A 179 38.94 -0.82 -6.17
N GLU A 180 38.86 -1.73 -5.20
CA GLU A 180 37.60 -2.14 -4.59
C GLU A 180 36.92 -0.94 -3.91
N THR A 181 35.68 -0.69 -4.28
CA THR A 181 34.90 0.43 -3.74
C THR A 181 34.34 0.08 -2.35
N LYS A 182 33.92 1.09 -1.61
CA LYS A 182 33.29 0.92 -0.31
C LYS A 182 31.88 1.48 -0.31
N PHE A 183 30.98 0.72 0.31
CA PHE A 183 29.61 1.14 0.56
C PHE A 183 29.53 2.01 1.82
N PHE A 184 28.82 3.14 1.72
CA PHE A 184 28.61 4.06 2.83
C PHE A 184 27.14 4.44 2.94
N LEU A 185 26.66 4.63 4.17
CA LEU A 185 25.43 5.36 4.42
C LEU A 185 25.71 6.86 4.44
N THR A 186 24.85 7.65 3.80
CA THR A 186 25.00 9.10 3.82
C THR A 186 24.86 9.66 5.25
N THR A 187 25.46 10.82 5.49
CA THR A 187 25.40 11.51 6.80
C THR A 187 24.00 11.86 7.25
N LYS A 188 23.02 11.92 6.32
CA LYS A 188 21.59 12.10 6.62
C LYS A 188 20.96 10.89 7.33
N TYR A 189 21.60 9.72 7.22
CA TYR A 189 21.09 8.47 7.79
C TYR A 189 21.86 8.05 9.04
N LYS A 190 21.57 8.71 10.15
CA LYS A 190 22.27 8.49 11.42
C LYS A 190 21.60 7.48 12.36
N LYS A 191 20.59 6.75 11.91
CA LYS A 191 19.90 5.79 12.79
C LYS A 191 20.75 4.55 13.04
N PRO A 192 20.90 4.12 14.29
CA PRO A 192 21.68 2.93 14.65
C PRO A 192 21.02 1.61 14.29
N THR A 193 19.75 1.63 13.85
CA THR A 193 18.98 0.44 13.50
C THR A 193 19.17 0.04 12.04
N ILE A 194 19.37 -1.23 11.79
CA ILE A 194 19.37 -1.79 10.44
C ILE A 194 17.92 -2.00 10.00
N GLY A 195 17.50 -1.24 8.98
CA GLY A 195 16.23 -1.47 8.31
C GLY A 195 16.38 -2.43 7.13
N SER A 196 15.25 -2.98 6.65
CA SER A 196 15.22 -3.92 5.52
C SER A 196 15.90 -3.40 4.25
N GLY A 197 15.88 -2.07 4.01
CA GLY A 197 16.56 -1.46 2.88
C GLY A 197 18.08 -1.56 2.95
N ILE A 198 18.67 -1.32 4.13
CA ILE A 198 20.11 -1.49 4.34
C ILE A 198 20.50 -2.95 4.14
N ALA A 199 19.75 -3.87 4.76
CA ALA A 199 20.00 -5.29 4.62
C ALA A 199 19.91 -5.77 3.16
N GLY A 200 18.92 -5.28 2.39
CA GLY A 200 18.78 -5.59 0.98
C GLY A 200 19.95 -5.12 0.12
N VAL A 201 20.48 -3.93 0.39
CA VAL A 201 21.67 -3.43 -0.31
C VAL A 201 22.91 -4.21 0.05
N LEU A 202 23.11 -4.52 1.35
CA LEU A 202 24.25 -5.33 1.79
C LEU A 202 24.21 -6.72 1.17
N TYR A 203 23.02 -7.34 1.14
CA TYR A 203 22.82 -8.62 0.50
C TYR A 203 23.20 -8.59 -0.99
N ALA A 204 22.65 -7.62 -1.74
CA ALA A 204 22.95 -7.47 -3.17
C ALA A 204 24.44 -7.17 -3.43
N TRP A 205 25.07 -6.40 -2.54
CA TRP A 205 26.49 -6.10 -2.60
C TRP A 205 27.36 -7.34 -2.41
N GLU A 206 27.07 -8.15 -1.40
CA GLU A 206 27.82 -9.38 -1.09
C GLU A 206 27.66 -10.43 -2.19
N LYS A 207 26.45 -10.57 -2.73
CA LYS A 207 26.14 -11.51 -3.81
C LYS A 207 26.58 -11.05 -5.20
N GLU A 208 27.02 -9.79 -5.34
CA GLU A 208 27.31 -9.17 -6.65
C GLU A 208 26.12 -9.30 -7.62
N ASP A 209 24.91 -9.14 -7.10
CA ASP A 209 23.67 -9.42 -7.82
C ASP A 209 23.48 -8.47 -9.00
N LYS A 210 23.60 -9.04 -10.20
CA LYS A 210 23.47 -8.28 -11.47
C LYS A 210 22.04 -7.86 -11.79
N THR A 211 21.05 -8.44 -11.11
CA THR A 211 19.63 -8.14 -11.31
C THR A 211 19.14 -7.03 -10.36
N PHE A 212 19.95 -6.66 -9.38
CA PHE A 212 19.60 -5.62 -8.44
C PHE A 212 19.49 -4.26 -9.12
N ASP A 213 18.31 -3.67 -9.02
CA ASP A 213 17.99 -2.39 -9.71
C ASP A 213 17.59 -1.34 -8.69
N ASP A 214 17.30 -1.18 -7.73
CA ASP A 214 16.80 -0.22 -6.73
C ASP A 214 15.64 -0.76 -5.88
N SER A 215 15.24 -1.99 -6.12
CA SER A 215 14.22 -2.64 -5.31
C SER A 215 14.78 -3.90 -4.65
N TYR A 216 14.29 -4.18 -3.48
CA TYR A 216 14.63 -5.38 -2.72
C TYR A 216 13.35 -6.05 -2.22
N LEU A 217 13.47 -7.31 -1.89
CA LEU A 217 12.45 -8.10 -1.22
C LEU A 217 12.78 -8.22 0.25
N PHE A 218 11.77 -8.33 1.10
CA PHE A 218 11.97 -8.67 2.51
C PHE A 218 10.78 -9.40 3.11
N MET A 219 11.04 -10.18 4.14
CA MET A 219 10.06 -10.97 4.86
C MET A 219 10.36 -10.92 6.37
N LYS A 220 9.33 -10.73 7.17
CA LYS A 220 9.42 -10.95 8.63
C LYS A 220 9.48 -12.44 8.92
N VAL A 221 10.39 -12.84 9.78
CA VAL A 221 10.67 -14.23 10.10
C VAL A 221 10.48 -14.53 11.57
N GLN A 222 10.32 -15.79 11.90
CA GLN A 222 10.18 -16.23 13.27
C GLN A 222 11.53 -16.24 13.98
N GLY A 223 11.60 -15.57 15.13
CA GLY A 223 12.82 -15.48 15.92
C GLY A 223 13.82 -14.43 15.41
N VAL A 224 15.00 -14.44 16.01
CA VAL A 224 16.15 -13.65 15.57
C VAL A 224 16.87 -14.45 14.49
N ASN A 225 16.99 -13.90 13.31
CA ASN A 225 17.37 -14.71 12.18
C ASN A 225 18.71 -14.37 11.57
N ASP A 226 19.17 -13.15 11.74
CA ASP A 226 20.45 -12.76 11.18
C ASP A 226 21.09 -11.61 11.95
N THR A 227 22.41 -11.56 11.93
CA THR A 227 23.19 -10.47 12.47
C THR A 227 23.86 -9.71 11.35
N TYR A 228 23.39 -8.51 11.12
CA TYR A 228 24.03 -7.59 10.18
C TYR A 228 25.08 -6.73 10.89
N THR A 229 26.21 -6.51 10.24
CA THR A 229 27.15 -5.48 10.68
C THR A 229 26.70 -4.12 10.15
N HIS A 230 26.39 -3.22 11.07
CA HIS A 230 25.94 -1.88 10.68
C HIS A 230 27.07 -1.12 9.95
N PRO A 231 26.89 -0.59 8.72
CA PRO A 231 27.95 0.00 7.92
C PRO A 231 28.66 1.19 8.57
N LEU A 232 27.92 1.98 9.37
CA LEU A 232 28.48 3.17 10.04
C LEU A 232 29.04 2.85 11.43
N THR A 233 28.24 2.17 12.29
CA THR A 233 28.63 1.95 13.68
C THR A 233 29.56 0.74 13.87
N LYS A 234 29.62 -0.12 12.85
CA LYS A 234 30.36 -1.41 12.88
C LYS A 234 29.84 -2.39 13.93
N GLU A 235 28.72 -2.12 14.57
CA GLU A 235 28.10 -3.01 15.54
C GLU A 235 27.29 -4.09 14.83
N ARG A 236 27.28 -5.29 15.38
CA ARG A 236 26.39 -6.36 14.94
C ARG A 236 24.99 -6.10 15.47
N ARG A 237 23.98 -6.26 14.62
CA ARG A 237 22.58 -6.01 14.95
C ARG A 237 21.74 -7.23 14.57
N GLU A 238 20.99 -7.70 15.53
CA GLU A 238 20.00 -8.75 15.31
C GLU A 238 18.74 -8.18 14.69
N VAL A 239 18.16 -8.90 13.74
CA VAL A 239 16.94 -8.52 13.06
C VAL A 239 15.95 -9.69 12.97
N ASP A 240 14.67 -9.37 12.95
CA ASP A 240 13.56 -10.31 12.82
C ASP A 240 13.02 -10.40 11.37
N PHE A 241 13.86 -10.08 10.41
CA PHE A 241 13.52 -10.11 8.99
C PHE A 241 14.70 -10.59 8.15
N VAL A 242 14.39 -11.05 6.95
CA VAL A 242 15.35 -11.36 5.88
C VAL A 242 15.10 -10.44 4.71
N SER A 243 16.16 -9.99 4.07
CA SER A 243 16.11 -9.24 2.82
C SER A 243 16.86 -10.00 1.73
N GLY A 244 16.32 -9.94 0.52
CA GLY A 244 16.87 -10.59 -0.66
C GLY A 244 16.50 -9.84 -1.93
N THR A 245 16.83 -10.43 -3.07
CA THR A 245 16.58 -9.86 -4.40
C THR A 245 15.62 -10.71 -5.22
N VAL A 246 15.55 -12.01 -4.96
CA VAL A 246 14.64 -12.97 -5.59
C VAL A 246 13.85 -13.75 -4.55
N TYR A 247 12.75 -14.37 -4.94
CA TYR A 247 11.87 -15.11 -4.00
C TYR A 247 12.55 -16.34 -3.40
N GLU A 248 13.45 -16.96 -4.12
CA GLU A 248 14.20 -18.15 -3.71
C GLU A 248 15.10 -17.90 -2.51
N ASP A 249 15.52 -16.65 -2.29
CA ASP A 249 16.34 -16.24 -1.15
C ASP A 249 15.63 -16.48 0.20
N PHE A 250 14.32 -16.69 0.18
CA PHE A 250 13.49 -16.86 1.38
C PHE A 250 13.10 -18.31 1.68
N ASN A 251 13.46 -19.27 0.83
CA ASN A 251 13.00 -20.66 0.96
C ASN A 251 13.43 -21.36 2.26
N ASN A 252 14.56 -20.96 2.84
CA ASN A 252 15.11 -21.58 4.05
C ASN A 252 14.65 -20.89 5.35
N TYR A 253 13.72 -19.96 5.27
CA TYR A 253 13.28 -19.18 6.44
C TYR A 253 11.82 -19.43 6.77
N ILE A 254 11.54 -19.50 8.07
CA ILE A 254 10.17 -19.64 8.57
C ILE A 254 9.56 -18.24 8.76
N PRO A 255 8.46 -17.93 8.06
CA PRO A 255 7.78 -16.65 8.22
C PRO A 255 7.25 -16.44 9.64
N ASN A 256 7.20 -15.19 10.08
CA ASN A 256 6.50 -14.83 11.30
C ASN A 256 4.98 -14.79 11.02
N TYR A 257 4.37 -15.97 11.02
CA TYR A 257 2.93 -16.12 10.72
C TYR A 257 2.05 -15.29 11.65
N LYS A 258 2.43 -15.13 12.92
CA LYS A 258 1.69 -14.28 13.86
C LYS A 258 1.67 -12.82 13.42
N HIS A 259 2.81 -12.29 12.94
CA HIS A 259 2.89 -10.95 12.41
C HIS A 259 1.97 -10.76 11.19
N TYR A 260 1.97 -11.72 10.26
CA TYR A 260 1.15 -11.63 9.05
C TYR A 260 -0.33 -11.86 9.31
N ALA A 261 -0.70 -12.72 10.26
CA ALA A 261 -2.09 -12.86 10.70
C ALA A 261 -2.61 -11.54 11.32
N GLU A 262 -1.80 -10.85 12.11
CA GLU A 262 -2.16 -9.51 12.61
C GLU A 262 -2.25 -8.46 11.46
N GLU A 263 -1.51 -8.61 10.38
CA GLU A 263 -1.70 -7.75 9.19
C GLU A 263 -3.08 -7.94 8.55
N VAL A 264 -3.63 -9.17 8.51
CA VAL A 264 -5.01 -9.44 8.06
C VAL A 264 -5.99 -8.59 8.86
N ILE A 265 -5.91 -8.63 10.20
CA ILE A 265 -6.75 -7.83 11.09
C ILE A 265 -6.57 -6.33 10.83
N ASN A 266 -5.32 -5.88 10.69
CA ASN A 266 -5.02 -4.48 10.47
C ASN A 266 -5.64 -3.92 9.17
N LYS A 267 -5.82 -4.76 8.13
CA LYS A 267 -6.48 -4.35 6.88
C LYS A 267 -7.99 -4.16 7.03
N ALA A 268 -8.62 -4.86 7.96
CA ALA A 268 -10.03 -4.72 8.28
C ALA A 268 -10.35 -3.57 9.24
N LYS A 269 -9.39 -3.13 10.07
CA LYS A 269 -9.58 -2.08 11.10
C LYS A 269 -10.37 -0.85 10.65
N PRO A 270 -10.11 -0.24 9.47
CA PRO A 270 -10.83 0.97 9.07
C PRO A 270 -12.34 0.75 8.96
N ILE A 271 -12.76 -0.41 8.43
CA ILE A 271 -14.18 -0.75 8.26
C ILE A 271 -14.81 -1.10 9.61
N TYR A 272 -14.16 -1.96 10.40
CA TYR A 272 -14.64 -2.34 11.72
C TYR A 272 -14.82 -1.12 12.62
N LYS A 273 -13.89 -0.16 12.56
CA LYS A 273 -14.01 1.10 13.29
C LYS A 273 -15.16 1.96 12.78
N ALA A 274 -15.37 2.06 11.47
CA ALA A 274 -16.43 2.88 10.88
C ALA A 274 -17.83 2.31 11.15
N MET A 275 -17.92 0.98 11.25
CA MET A 275 -19.17 0.25 11.51
C MET A 275 -19.37 -0.07 13.00
N GLU A 276 -18.43 0.32 13.86
CA GLU A 276 -18.45 0.00 15.30
C GLU A 276 -18.49 -1.49 15.63
N TRP A 277 -17.90 -2.32 14.75
CA TRP A 277 -17.84 -3.76 14.93
C TRP A 277 -16.67 -4.17 15.84
N ASP A 278 -16.87 -5.25 16.62
CA ASP A 278 -15.80 -5.79 17.45
C ASP A 278 -14.74 -6.53 16.63
N ILE A 279 -13.54 -5.96 16.59
CA ILE A 279 -12.43 -6.53 15.83
C ILE A 279 -11.86 -7.82 16.43
N SER A 280 -12.12 -8.10 17.71
CA SER A 280 -11.64 -9.33 18.38
C SER A 280 -12.33 -10.56 17.81
N SER A 281 -13.52 -10.39 17.25
CA SER A 281 -14.31 -11.45 16.58
C SER A 281 -13.55 -12.10 15.41
N ILE A 282 -12.62 -11.38 14.77
CA ILE A 282 -11.81 -11.94 13.68
C ILE A 282 -10.90 -13.05 14.21
N ARG A 283 -10.30 -12.88 15.39
CA ARG A 283 -9.42 -13.93 15.99
C ARG A 283 -10.21 -15.11 16.51
N THR A 284 -11.33 -14.84 17.15
CA THR A 284 -12.11 -15.87 17.86
C THR A 284 -13.10 -16.61 16.96
N GLY A 285 -13.47 -16.01 15.82
CA GLY A 285 -14.57 -16.47 14.98
C GLY A 285 -15.95 -16.30 15.62
N LYS A 286 -16.02 -15.75 16.84
CA LYS A 286 -17.26 -15.54 17.58
C LYS A 286 -17.69 -14.09 17.46
N LEU A 287 -18.88 -13.88 16.96
CA LEU A 287 -19.52 -12.56 16.94
C LEU A 287 -20.13 -12.31 18.32
N GLN A 288 -19.71 -11.24 18.99
CA GLN A 288 -20.47 -10.72 20.13
C GLN A 288 -21.68 -9.98 19.56
N MET A 289 -22.85 -10.57 19.73
CA MET A 289 -24.12 -9.87 19.50
C MET A 289 -24.36 -8.93 20.68
N LYS A 290 -24.75 -7.69 20.40
CA LYS A 290 -25.19 -6.77 21.45
C LYS A 290 -26.46 -7.34 22.08
N LEU A 291 -26.60 -7.20 23.39
CA LEU A 291 -27.80 -7.66 24.12
C LEU A 291 -29.11 -7.12 23.55
N ASP A 292 -29.05 -5.95 22.92
CA ASP A 292 -30.21 -5.28 22.30
C ASP A 292 -30.71 -5.98 21.03
N GLU A 293 -29.98 -6.95 20.47
CA GLU A 293 -30.38 -7.75 19.30
C GLU A 293 -31.12 -9.05 19.70
N TRP A 294 -31.39 -9.23 21.00
CA TRP A 294 -32.08 -10.41 21.56
C TRP A 294 -33.57 -10.16 21.88
N TRP A 295 -34.05 -8.94 21.66
CA TRP A 295 -35.46 -8.52 21.94
C TRP A 295 -36.18 -8.00 20.71
#